data_1147a4785d572135caea24234bba8c9e
#
_entry.id   1147a4785d572135caea24234bba8c9e
#
_cell.length_a   1.000
_cell.length_b   1.000
_cell.length_c   1.000
_cell.angle_alpha   90.00
_cell.angle_beta   90.00
_cell.angle_gamma   90.00
#
_symmetry.space_group_name_H-M   'P 1'
#
loop_
_entity.id
_entity.type
_entity.pdbx_description
1 polymer ?
#
loop_
_entity_poly.entity_id
_entity_poly.type
_entity_poly.pdbx_seq_one_letter_code
_entity_poly.pdbx_strand_id
1 'polypeptide(L)'
;ISTAQTAYLIEASKDMKLDVWKKQLGTDAPDTLIVPEVVDTLPAIEGNALEIKYDKNDSAHPFVWIPSLKAIVGGGSVTEGVHIWMADTQGDNGIAKWQQVISTMKQLEPATVVPAHFVSSDYTPAVLDFVGKYLADYRQAAAKSNNADELTAAMEKAWPQLPGKDNLVFSAKVFKGEQEWQIFTPYPPIGRAIKVDFGAFAFRNSFKDAHHMTFLGLNGGYKGVTDNVLPTVVEVSPNVFMVYWSEPNSTKSNVVHVQNYNTGTVWTNIAAPDGKFYNMQGKMSVVE
;
A
#
# COMPACT_ATOMS: atom_id res chain seq x y z
N ILE A 1 -7.21 -8.42 -11.86
CA ILE A 1 -8.05 -7.77 -10.84
C ILE A 1 -7.25 -7.57 -9.57
N SER A 2 -7.59 -6.55 -8.77
CA SER A 2 -6.89 -6.18 -7.54
C SER A 2 -7.79 -5.35 -6.61
N THR A 3 -7.35 -5.14 -5.37
CA THR A 3 -7.94 -4.10 -4.52
C THR A 3 -7.53 -2.72 -5.01
N ALA A 4 -8.31 -1.69 -4.68
CA ALA A 4 -8.01 -0.31 -5.07
C ALA A 4 -6.64 0.16 -4.53
N GLN A 5 -6.26 -0.22 -3.30
CA GLN A 5 -4.97 0.10 -2.71
C GLN A 5 -3.81 -0.55 -3.45
N THR A 6 -3.92 -1.84 -3.78
CA THR A 6 -2.87 -2.55 -4.52
C THR A 6 -2.73 -2.00 -5.94
N ALA A 7 -3.85 -1.73 -6.64
CA ALA A 7 -3.81 -1.12 -7.96
C ALA A 7 -3.11 0.25 -7.94
N TYR A 8 -3.41 1.08 -6.95
CA TYR A 8 -2.72 2.36 -6.75
C TYR A 8 -1.22 2.20 -6.57
N LEU A 9 -0.76 1.27 -5.71
CA LEU A 9 0.67 1.06 -5.49
C LEU A 9 1.39 0.55 -6.73
N ILE A 10 0.74 -0.33 -7.50
CA ILE A 10 1.27 -0.82 -8.78
C ILE A 10 1.42 0.36 -9.76
N GLU A 11 0.41 1.21 -9.88
CA GLU A 11 0.46 2.37 -10.77
C GLU A 11 1.49 3.41 -10.32
N ALA A 12 1.53 3.75 -9.03
CA ALA A 12 2.47 4.72 -8.48
C ALA A 12 3.93 4.29 -8.65
N SER A 13 4.22 2.98 -8.55
CA SER A 13 5.57 2.44 -8.65
C SER A 13 5.99 2.03 -10.06
N LYS A 14 5.10 2.08 -11.06
CA LYS A 14 5.31 1.48 -12.39
C LYS A 14 6.58 1.92 -13.09
N ASP A 15 6.84 3.23 -13.14
CA ASP A 15 7.98 3.77 -13.88
C ASP A 15 9.30 3.35 -13.24
N MET A 16 9.40 3.42 -11.92
CA MET A 16 10.56 2.96 -11.16
C MET A 16 10.80 1.45 -11.36
N LYS A 17 9.74 0.63 -11.30
CA LYS A 17 9.85 -0.83 -11.50
C LYS A 17 10.24 -1.17 -12.94
N LEU A 18 9.69 -0.50 -13.94
CA LEU A 18 10.09 -0.70 -15.34
C LEU A 18 11.57 -0.35 -15.57
N ASP A 19 12.08 0.73 -14.97
CA ASP A 19 13.48 1.09 -15.07
C ASP A 19 14.41 0.05 -14.41
N VAL A 20 14.00 -0.52 -13.27
CA VAL A 20 14.73 -1.61 -12.62
C VAL A 20 14.77 -2.85 -13.52
N TRP A 21 13.62 -3.26 -14.06
CA TRP A 21 13.56 -4.44 -14.93
C TRP A 21 14.35 -4.27 -16.23
N LYS A 22 14.31 -3.07 -16.84
CA LYS A 22 15.14 -2.77 -18.02
C LYS A 22 16.63 -2.95 -17.74
N LYS A 23 17.09 -2.54 -16.56
CA LYS A 23 18.48 -2.72 -16.15
C LYS A 23 18.84 -4.20 -15.91
N GLN A 24 17.91 -4.99 -15.38
CA GLN A 24 18.14 -6.40 -15.04
C GLN A 24 17.95 -7.34 -16.22
N LEU A 25 16.93 -7.12 -17.05
CA LEU A 25 16.49 -8.04 -18.09
C LEU A 25 16.87 -7.56 -19.50
N GLY A 26 17.34 -6.32 -19.67
CA GLY A 26 17.73 -5.78 -20.97
C GLY A 26 16.53 -5.78 -21.95
N THR A 27 16.71 -6.45 -23.08
CA THR A 27 15.70 -6.59 -24.14
C THR A 27 14.49 -7.46 -23.75
N ASP A 28 14.62 -8.26 -22.72
CA ASP A 28 13.54 -9.13 -22.24
C ASP A 28 12.64 -8.45 -21.20
N ALA A 29 12.94 -7.19 -20.86
CA ALA A 29 12.11 -6.40 -19.95
C ALA A 29 10.78 -6.02 -20.63
N PRO A 30 9.68 -5.97 -19.86
CA PRO A 30 8.41 -5.46 -20.39
C PRO A 30 8.49 -3.97 -20.72
N ASP A 31 7.85 -3.54 -21.80
CA ASP A 31 7.75 -2.13 -22.20
C ASP A 31 6.74 -1.37 -21.34
N THR A 32 5.72 -2.07 -20.85
CA THR A 32 4.62 -1.47 -20.09
C THR A 32 4.23 -2.36 -18.92
N LEU A 33 3.66 -1.75 -17.89
CA LEU A 33 3.06 -2.44 -16.75
C LEU A 33 1.54 -2.32 -16.85
N ILE A 34 0.84 -3.43 -16.71
CA ILE A 34 -0.62 -3.47 -16.70
C ILE A 34 -1.11 -3.19 -15.28
N VAL A 35 -1.82 -2.08 -15.10
CA VAL A 35 -2.53 -1.81 -13.84
C VAL A 35 -3.78 -2.69 -13.79
N PRO A 36 -3.97 -3.49 -12.73
CA PRO A 36 -5.12 -4.38 -12.66
C PRO A 36 -6.43 -3.62 -12.44
N GLU A 37 -7.53 -4.19 -12.95
CA GLU A 37 -8.88 -3.69 -12.69
C GLU A 37 -9.22 -3.80 -11.20
N VAL A 38 -9.80 -2.74 -10.64
CA VAL A 38 -10.22 -2.68 -9.23
C VAL A 38 -11.53 -3.42 -9.04
N VAL A 39 -11.56 -4.34 -8.08
CA VAL A 39 -12.76 -5.06 -7.66
C VAL A 39 -12.91 -5.02 -6.14
N ASP A 40 -14.15 -4.92 -5.68
CA ASP A 40 -14.46 -4.98 -4.24
C ASP A 40 -14.61 -6.42 -3.74
N THR A 41 -14.97 -7.33 -4.64
CA THR A 41 -15.18 -8.76 -4.34
C THR A 41 -14.61 -9.62 -5.45
N LEU A 42 -14.12 -10.81 -5.09
CA LEU A 42 -13.67 -11.80 -6.05
C LEU A 42 -14.83 -12.70 -6.47
N PRO A 43 -14.88 -13.13 -7.75
CA PRO A 43 -15.84 -14.15 -8.17
C PRO A 43 -15.52 -15.48 -7.48
N ALA A 44 -16.55 -16.24 -7.15
CA ALA A 44 -16.36 -17.60 -6.66
C ALA A 44 -15.79 -18.50 -7.78
N ILE A 45 -14.91 -19.42 -7.42
CA ILE A 45 -14.33 -20.40 -8.33
C ILE A 45 -14.84 -21.79 -7.93
N GLU A 46 -15.51 -22.48 -8.86
CA GLU A 46 -16.08 -23.82 -8.63
C GLU A 46 -16.95 -23.89 -7.36
N GLY A 47 -17.70 -22.83 -7.09
CA GLY A 47 -18.56 -22.72 -5.90
C GLY A 47 -17.83 -22.33 -4.61
N ASN A 48 -16.52 -22.17 -4.64
CA ASN A 48 -15.76 -21.71 -3.47
C ASN A 48 -15.68 -20.19 -3.44
N ALA A 49 -16.08 -19.60 -2.31
CA ALA A 49 -15.94 -18.18 -2.08
C ALA A 49 -14.45 -17.81 -1.92
N LEU A 50 -14.05 -16.69 -2.54
CA LEU A 50 -12.73 -16.09 -2.38
C LEU A 50 -12.91 -14.77 -1.64
N GLU A 51 -12.36 -14.67 -0.44
CA GLU A 51 -12.49 -13.50 0.40
C GLU A 51 -11.17 -12.72 0.44
N ILE A 52 -11.22 -11.44 0.05
CA ILE A 52 -10.08 -10.55 0.24
C ILE A 52 -9.99 -10.20 1.73
N LYS A 53 -8.85 -10.49 2.33
CA LYS A 53 -8.52 -10.15 3.72
C LYS A 53 -7.30 -9.25 3.75
N TYR A 54 -7.23 -8.41 4.79
CA TYR A 54 -6.07 -7.58 5.09
C TYR A 54 -6.05 -7.25 6.59
N ASP A 55 -4.90 -6.89 7.11
CA ASP A 55 -4.82 -6.31 8.45
C ASP A 55 -5.37 -4.88 8.44
N LYS A 56 -6.13 -4.52 9.46
CA LYS A 56 -6.77 -3.19 9.57
C LYS A 56 -5.79 -2.02 9.53
N ASN A 57 -4.52 -2.26 9.90
CA ASN A 57 -3.45 -1.26 9.90
C ASN A 57 -2.61 -1.32 8.62
N ASP A 58 -2.87 -2.30 7.73
CA ASP A 58 -2.13 -2.51 6.49
C ASP A 58 -3.02 -3.05 5.38
N SER A 59 -3.87 -2.20 4.84
CA SER A 59 -4.75 -2.55 3.72
C SER A 59 -4.03 -2.66 2.37
N ALA A 60 -2.74 -2.32 2.32
CA ALA A 60 -1.92 -2.38 1.12
C ALA A 60 -1.40 -3.79 0.81
N HIS A 61 -1.38 -4.67 1.81
CA HIS A 61 -0.91 -6.05 1.68
C HIS A 61 -2.05 -7.04 1.90
N PRO A 62 -3.05 -7.08 0.99
CA PRO A 62 -4.15 -8.02 1.07
C PRO A 62 -3.69 -9.44 0.74
N PHE A 63 -4.46 -10.41 1.22
CA PHE A 63 -4.33 -11.81 0.86
C PHE A 63 -5.72 -12.40 0.59
N VAL A 64 -5.76 -13.54 -0.09
CA VAL A 64 -7.03 -14.25 -0.37
C VAL A 64 -7.20 -15.37 0.65
N TRP A 65 -8.36 -15.40 1.29
CA TRP A 65 -8.83 -16.47 2.15
C TRP A 65 -9.90 -17.29 1.43
N ILE A 66 -9.77 -18.61 1.44
CA ILE A 66 -10.72 -19.56 0.86
C ILE A 66 -11.29 -20.41 2.02
N PRO A 67 -12.45 -20.01 2.59
CA PRO A 67 -12.97 -20.65 3.83
C PRO A 67 -13.22 -22.14 3.69
N SER A 68 -13.79 -22.58 2.55
CA SER A 68 -14.12 -23.98 2.29
C SER A 68 -12.91 -24.91 2.31
N LEU A 69 -11.73 -24.39 1.98
CA LEU A 69 -10.46 -25.13 1.94
C LEU A 69 -9.55 -24.81 3.13
N LYS A 70 -9.95 -23.86 3.98
CA LYS A 70 -9.05 -23.25 4.99
C LYS A 70 -7.71 -22.87 4.37
N ALA A 71 -7.73 -22.27 3.19
CA ALA A 71 -6.53 -21.94 2.43
C ALA A 71 -6.30 -20.44 2.34
N ILE A 72 -5.04 -20.03 2.47
CA ILE A 72 -4.57 -18.68 2.20
C ILE A 72 -3.74 -18.68 0.92
N VAL A 73 -4.02 -17.72 0.02
CA VAL A 73 -3.09 -17.30 -1.04
C VAL A 73 -2.50 -15.98 -0.57
N GLY A 74 -1.24 -16.03 -0.10
CA GLY A 74 -0.69 -15.02 0.82
C GLY A 74 -0.15 -13.75 0.17
N GLY A 75 -0.14 -13.64 -1.17
CA GLY A 75 0.45 -12.49 -1.84
C GLY A 75 1.92 -12.27 -1.44
N GLY A 76 2.45 -11.08 -1.73
CA GLY A 76 3.85 -10.74 -1.45
C GLY A 76 4.28 -10.79 0.02
N SER A 77 3.31 -10.85 0.94
CA SER A 77 3.61 -10.97 2.37
C SER A 77 4.09 -12.36 2.81
N VAL A 78 3.95 -13.37 1.96
CA VAL A 78 4.37 -14.75 2.27
C VAL A 78 5.42 -15.21 1.27
N THR A 79 6.62 -15.43 1.77
CA THR A 79 7.79 -15.93 1.02
C THR A 79 8.33 -17.14 1.75
N GLU A 80 8.73 -18.18 1.02
CA GLU A 80 9.25 -19.43 1.58
C GLU A 80 10.66 -19.73 1.10
N GLY A 81 11.52 -20.14 2.03
CA GLY A 81 12.77 -20.82 1.74
C GLY A 81 13.87 -19.98 1.06
N VAL A 82 13.72 -18.65 1.03
CA VAL A 82 14.72 -17.71 0.50
C VAL A 82 14.91 -16.54 1.44
N HIS A 83 16.02 -15.79 1.31
CA HIS A 83 16.14 -14.49 1.95
C HIS A 83 15.04 -13.56 1.44
N ILE A 84 14.25 -13.04 2.39
CA ILE A 84 13.06 -12.23 2.08
C ILE A 84 13.50 -10.86 1.55
N TRP A 85 12.80 -10.36 0.53
CA TRP A 85 12.96 -9.01 0.03
C TRP A 85 12.40 -7.99 1.02
N MET A 86 13.28 -7.23 1.68
CA MET A 86 12.93 -6.26 2.71
C MET A 86 13.02 -4.79 2.23
N ALA A 87 13.43 -4.55 0.98
CA ALA A 87 13.66 -3.19 0.48
C ALA A 87 12.38 -2.34 0.46
N ASP A 88 11.21 -2.96 0.20
CA ASP A 88 9.91 -2.27 0.22
C ASP A 88 9.36 -2.08 1.66
N THR A 89 10.06 -2.61 2.69
CA THR A 89 9.63 -2.57 4.10
C THR A 89 10.69 -1.88 4.93
N GLN A 90 10.74 -0.55 4.86
CA GLN A 90 11.77 0.21 5.55
C GLN A 90 11.37 0.51 7.01
N GLY A 91 12.38 0.43 7.87
CA GLY A 91 12.29 0.79 9.27
C GLY A 91 11.51 -0.21 10.13
N ASP A 92 11.62 0.00 11.42
CA ASP A 92 11.04 -0.86 12.46
C ASP A 92 9.52 -0.95 12.38
N ASN A 93 8.85 0.16 12.06
CA ASN A 93 7.39 0.22 11.94
C ASN A 93 6.87 -0.60 10.75
N GLY A 94 7.57 -0.61 9.62
CA GLY A 94 7.21 -1.45 8.46
C GLY A 94 7.27 -2.93 8.80
N ILE A 95 8.35 -3.37 9.47
CA ILE A 95 8.49 -4.76 9.93
C ILE A 95 7.38 -5.12 10.91
N ALA A 96 7.05 -4.24 11.86
CA ALA A 96 5.99 -4.48 12.84
C ALA A 96 4.61 -4.64 12.16
N LYS A 97 4.28 -3.84 11.16
CA LYS A 97 3.06 -3.98 10.34
C LYS A 97 3.03 -5.33 9.62
N TRP A 98 4.12 -5.72 8.99
CA TRP A 98 4.19 -7.01 8.32
C TRP A 98 4.02 -8.19 9.29
N GLN A 99 4.65 -8.13 10.48
CA GLN A 99 4.43 -9.13 11.53
C GLN A 99 2.95 -9.21 11.94
N GLN A 100 2.23 -8.07 11.95
CA GLN A 100 0.80 -8.05 12.24
C GLN A 100 -0.02 -8.72 11.12
N VAL A 101 0.32 -8.52 9.84
CA VAL A 101 -0.30 -9.24 8.72
C VAL A 101 -0.14 -10.76 8.88
N ILE A 102 1.07 -11.24 9.20
CA ILE A 102 1.31 -12.65 9.46
C ILE A 102 0.49 -13.17 10.65
N SER A 103 0.38 -12.37 11.71
CA SER A 103 -0.47 -12.72 12.87
C SER A 103 -1.95 -12.84 12.47
N THR A 104 -2.45 -11.92 11.65
CA THR A 104 -3.82 -11.96 11.12
C THR A 104 -4.08 -13.22 10.30
N MET A 105 -3.11 -13.61 9.44
CA MET A 105 -3.19 -14.87 8.69
C MET A 105 -3.25 -16.10 9.62
N LYS A 106 -2.41 -16.15 10.67
CA LYS A 106 -2.41 -17.26 11.64
C LYS A 106 -3.72 -17.40 12.41
N GLN A 107 -4.40 -16.29 12.72
CA GLN A 107 -5.69 -16.30 13.42
C GLN A 107 -6.82 -16.97 12.63
N LEU A 108 -6.66 -17.13 11.30
CA LEU A 108 -7.61 -17.86 10.47
C LEU A 108 -7.42 -19.38 10.54
N GLU A 109 -6.39 -19.86 11.24
CA GLU A 109 -6.06 -21.30 11.39
C GLU A 109 -6.05 -22.02 10.03
N PRO A 110 -5.25 -21.55 9.03
CA PRO A 110 -5.25 -22.14 7.70
C PRO A 110 -4.71 -23.59 7.74
N ALA A 111 -5.26 -24.43 6.90
CA ALA A 111 -4.72 -25.76 6.63
C ALA A 111 -3.67 -25.73 5.51
N THR A 112 -3.78 -24.74 4.61
CA THR A 112 -2.89 -24.55 3.46
C THR A 112 -2.53 -23.08 3.33
N VAL A 113 -1.26 -22.79 3.05
CA VAL A 113 -0.78 -21.43 2.73
C VAL A 113 0.07 -21.48 1.48
N VAL A 114 -0.38 -20.78 0.44
CA VAL A 114 0.34 -20.66 -0.83
C VAL A 114 1.13 -19.35 -0.82
N PRO A 115 2.46 -19.38 -0.76
CA PRO A 115 3.30 -18.19 -0.80
C PRO A 115 3.41 -17.62 -2.21
N ALA A 116 3.74 -16.33 -2.33
CA ALA A 116 4.01 -15.70 -3.63
C ALA A 116 5.38 -16.10 -4.18
N HIS A 117 6.35 -16.31 -3.30
CA HIS A 117 7.71 -16.76 -3.65
C HIS A 117 8.03 -18.00 -2.82
N PHE A 118 8.44 -19.08 -3.49
CA PHE A 118 8.67 -20.36 -2.84
C PHE A 118 9.73 -21.19 -3.57
N VAL A 119 10.38 -22.06 -2.85
CA VAL A 119 11.34 -23.04 -3.37
C VAL A 119 10.83 -24.48 -3.26
N SER A 120 9.75 -24.69 -2.50
CA SER A 120 9.07 -25.98 -2.36
C SER A 120 7.59 -25.84 -2.70
N SER A 121 6.87 -26.95 -2.80
CA SER A 121 5.42 -26.98 -3.06
C SER A 121 4.63 -27.58 -1.89
N ASP A 122 5.16 -27.48 -0.68
CA ASP A 122 4.51 -28.09 0.49
C ASP A 122 3.26 -27.34 0.92
N TYR A 123 3.20 -26.04 0.69
CA TYR A 123 2.06 -25.14 0.97
C TYR A 123 1.49 -25.29 2.38
N THR A 124 2.36 -25.56 3.36
CA THR A 124 1.96 -25.74 4.75
C THR A 124 1.88 -24.41 5.50
N PRO A 125 1.07 -24.33 6.58
CA PRO A 125 1.05 -23.14 7.44
C PRO A 125 2.38 -22.80 8.10
N ALA A 126 3.34 -23.73 8.14
CA ALA A 126 4.69 -23.51 8.68
C ALA A 126 5.43 -22.33 8.02
N VAL A 127 5.07 -21.99 6.77
CA VAL A 127 5.64 -20.81 6.10
C VAL A 127 5.34 -19.51 6.86
N LEU A 128 4.21 -19.41 7.56
CA LEU A 128 3.89 -18.23 8.39
C LEU A 128 4.81 -18.13 9.62
N ASP A 129 5.25 -19.26 10.16
CA ASP A 129 6.26 -19.30 11.25
C ASP A 129 7.63 -18.90 10.73
N PHE A 130 8.00 -19.38 9.54
CA PHE A 130 9.23 -19.01 8.87
C PHE A 130 9.29 -17.47 8.66
N VAL A 131 8.27 -16.88 8.01
CA VAL A 131 8.23 -15.44 7.76
C VAL A 131 8.26 -14.66 9.07
N GLY A 132 7.44 -15.04 10.05
CA GLY A 132 7.38 -14.36 11.35
C GLY A 132 8.72 -14.37 12.08
N LYS A 133 9.43 -15.51 12.06
CA LYS A 133 10.76 -15.64 12.66
C LYS A 133 11.81 -14.85 11.88
N TYR A 134 11.80 -14.92 10.55
CA TYR A 134 12.72 -14.15 9.72
C TYR A 134 12.61 -12.65 9.96
N LEU A 135 11.39 -12.12 10.02
CA LEU A 135 11.13 -10.71 10.32
C LEU A 135 11.65 -10.31 11.71
N ALA A 136 11.45 -11.17 12.71
CA ALA A 136 11.94 -10.91 14.07
C ALA A 136 13.47 -10.90 14.12
N ASP A 137 14.12 -11.88 13.48
CA ASP A 137 15.59 -11.96 13.42
C ASP A 137 16.18 -10.78 12.64
N TYR A 138 15.57 -10.40 11.51
CA TYR A 138 16.01 -9.24 10.71
C TYR A 138 15.92 -7.94 11.51
N ARG A 139 14.80 -7.73 12.21
CA ARG A 139 14.60 -6.58 13.09
C ARG A 139 15.65 -6.50 14.19
N GLN A 140 15.95 -7.64 14.84
CA GLN A 140 16.97 -7.71 15.89
C GLN A 140 18.37 -7.49 15.33
N ALA A 141 18.70 -8.08 14.18
CA ALA A 141 19.98 -7.90 13.50
C ALA A 141 20.15 -6.43 13.09
N ALA A 142 19.14 -5.83 12.48
CA ALA A 142 19.16 -4.45 12.03
C ALA A 142 19.39 -3.45 13.20
N ALA A 143 18.80 -3.71 14.37
CA ALA A 143 18.99 -2.87 15.56
C ALA A 143 20.41 -2.94 16.13
N LYS A 144 21.16 -4.03 15.87
CA LYS A 144 22.51 -4.26 16.39
C LYS A 144 23.61 -3.95 15.40
N SER A 145 23.29 -3.82 14.12
CA SER A 145 24.25 -3.58 13.04
C SER A 145 24.38 -2.08 12.76
N ASN A 146 25.58 -1.62 12.49
CA ASN A 146 25.87 -0.22 12.15
C ASN A 146 25.73 0.06 10.65
N ASN A 147 25.90 -0.95 9.81
CA ASN A 147 25.93 -0.85 8.35
C ASN A 147 25.31 -2.10 7.70
N ALA A 148 25.19 -2.08 6.36
CA ALA A 148 24.60 -3.15 5.58
C ALA A 148 25.40 -4.46 5.64
N ASP A 149 26.72 -4.38 5.67
CA ASP A 149 27.59 -5.57 5.70
C ASP A 149 27.42 -6.32 7.03
N GLU A 150 27.38 -5.61 8.16
CA GLU A 150 27.12 -6.20 9.48
C GLU A 150 25.73 -6.85 9.55
N LEU A 151 24.70 -6.18 8.99
CA LEU A 151 23.34 -6.70 8.94
C LEU A 151 23.29 -7.97 8.07
N THR A 152 23.90 -7.93 6.90
CA THR A 152 24.00 -9.08 5.99
C THR A 152 24.68 -10.27 6.67
N ALA A 153 25.83 -10.06 7.29
CA ALA A 153 26.58 -11.12 7.97
C ALA A 153 25.79 -11.72 9.14
N ALA A 154 25.06 -10.88 9.90
CA ALA A 154 24.21 -11.36 10.99
C ALA A 154 23.07 -12.25 10.48
N MET A 155 22.43 -11.88 9.38
CA MET A 155 21.34 -12.67 8.79
C MET A 155 21.85 -13.94 8.11
N GLU A 156 23.00 -13.93 7.41
CA GLU A 156 23.63 -15.14 6.88
C GLU A 156 24.02 -16.11 8.00
N LYS A 157 24.47 -15.61 9.14
CA LYS A 157 24.78 -16.45 10.30
C LYS A 157 23.50 -17.06 10.91
N ALA A 158 22.40 -16.32 10.97
CA ALA A 158 21.12 -16.81 11.50
C ALA A 158 20.43 -17.80 10.54
N TRP A 159 20.62 -17.62 9.23
CA TRP A 159 19.96 -18.34 8.16
C TRP A 159 20.95 -18.84 7.08
N PRO A 160 21.95 -19.67 7.44
CA PRO A 160 23.09 -19.98 6.56
C PRO A 160 22.72 -20.81 5.32
N GLN A 161 21.55 -21.43 5.30
CA GLN A 161 21.11 -22.31 4.20
C GLN A 161 20.15 -21.61 3.21
N LEU A 162 19.74 -20.36 3.48
CA LEU A 162 18.79 -19.69 2.60
C LEU A 162 19.48 -19.17 1.34
N PRO A 163 18.97 -19.49 0.14
CA PRO A 163 19.36 -18.83 -1.10
C PRO A 163 18.82 -17.40 -1.16
N GLY A 164 19.22 -16.63 -2.19
CA GLY A 164 18.74 -15.25 -2.37
C GLY A 164 19.58 -14.22 -1.62
N LYS A 165 20.88 -14.46 -1.45
CA LYS A 165 21.81 -13.52 -0.82
C LYS A 165 21.76 -12.13 -1.44
N ASP A 166 21.57 -12.00 -2.76
CA ASP A 166 21.49 -10.70 -3.42
C ASP A 166 20.28 -9.88 -2.92
N ASN A 167 19.14 -10.54 -2.66
CA ASN A 167 17.97 -9.90 -2.03
C ASN A 167 18.32 -9.38 -0.65
N LEU A 168 19.04 -10.18 0.15
CA LEU A 168 19.46 -9.77 1.50
C LEU A 168 20.42 -8.58 1.45
N VAL A 169 21.45 -8.63 0.61
CA VAL A 169 22.44 -7.55 0.48
C VAL A 169 21.78 -6.25 0.06
N PHE A 170 20.93 -6.30 -0.98
CA PHE A 170 20.22 -5.12 -1.45
C PHE A 170 19.30 -4.56 -0.35
N SER A 171 18.51 -5.42 0.27
CA SER A 171 17.59 -5.04 1.36
C SER A 171 18.33 -4.43 2.55
N ALA A 172 19.48 -4.99 2.93
CA ALA A 172 20.31 -4.47 4.01
C ALA A 172 20.83 -3.05 3.69
N LYS A 173 21.32 -2.83 2.46
CA LYS A 173 21.77 -1.51 2.00
C LYS A 173 20.66 -0.47 2.04
N VAL A 174 19.48 -0.82 1.56
CA VAL A 174 18.29 0.07 1.62
C VAL A 174 17.93 0.36 3.08
N PHE A 175 17.86 -0.66 3.92
CA PHE A 175 17.47 -0.51 5.34
C PHE A 175 18.46 0.37 6.14
N LYS A 176 19.74 0.34 5.78
CA LYS A 176 20.81 1.14 6.40
C LYS A 176 21.05 2.50 5.73
N GLY A 177 20.26 2.83 4.69
CA GLY A 177 20.37 4.11 3.98
C GLY A 177 21.61 4.20 3.07
N GLU A 178 22.24 3.08 2.75
CA GLU A 178 23.41 3.01 1.84
C GLU A 178 23.00 2.85 0.37
N GLN A 179 21.75 2.55 0.13
CA GLN A 179 21.13 2.43 -1.19
C GLN A 179 19.80 3.15 -1.19
N GLU A 180 19.63 4.09 -2.12
CA GLU A 180 18.32 4.72 -2.33
C GLU A 180 17.33 3.71 -2.94
N TRP A 181 16.13 3.68 -2.38
CA TRP A 181 15.01 2.91 -2.85
C TRP A 181 13.72 3.63 -2.52
N GLN A 182 12.94 3.97 -3.54
CA GLN A 182 11.69 4.69 -3.33
C GLN A 182 10.60 3.73 -2.83
N ILE A 183 10.00 4.09 -1.69
CA ILE A 183 8.78 3.46 -1.19
C ILE A 183 7.59 4.35 -1.55
N PHE A 184 6.54 3.71 -2.02
CA PHE A 184 5.27 4.36 -2.30
C PHE A 184 4.31 4.11 -1.15
N THR A 185 3.80 5.20 -0.56
CA THR A 185 2.83 5.12 0.54
C THR A 185 1.43 4.91 -0.03
N PRO A 186 0.65 3.95 0.48
CA PRO A 186 -0.75 3.82 0.11
C PRO A 186 -1.51 5.12 0.39
N TYR A 187 -2.25 5.63 -0.59
CA TYR A 187 -3.11 6.80 -0.36
C TYR A 187 -4.30 6.38 0.51
N PRO A 188 -4.41 6.88 1.77
CA PRO A 188 -5.27 6.29 2.78
C PRO A 188 -6.76 6.19 2.45
N PRO A 189 -7.38 7.14 1.69
CA PRO A 189 -8.82 7.07 1.41
C PRO A 189 -9.21 6.20 0.20
N ILE A 190 -8.28 5.59 -0.50
CA ILE A 190 -8.62 4.73 -1.64
C ILE A 190 -9.49 3.55 -1.18
N GLY A 191 -10.65 3.36 -1.85
CA GLY A 191 -11.66 2.39 -1.45
C GLY A 191 -12.48 2.81 -0.23
N ARG A 192 -12.32 4.06 0.25
CA ARG A 192 -12.97 4.63 1.45
C ARG A 192 -13.37 6.07 1.20
N ALA A 193 -13.64 6.80 2.29
CA ALA A 193 -13.87 8.24 2.22
C ALA A 193 -13.03 8.99 3.26
N ILE A 194 -12.85 10.28 3.04
CA ILE A 194 -12.42 11.23 4.07
C ILE A 194 -13.53 12.23 4.34
N LYS A 195 -13.67 12.61 5.60
CA LYS A 195 -14.35 13.84 5.98
C LYS A 195 -13.30 14.95 6.03
N VAL A 196 -13.53 16.04 5.31
CA VAL A 196 -12.79 17.29 5.41
C VAL A 196 -13.68 18.36 6.03
N ASP A 197 -13.18 19.09 7.03
CA ASP A 197 -13.95 20.04 7.83
C ASP A 197 -13.21 21.37 7.95
N PHE A 198 -13.79 22.40 7.35
CA PHE A 198 -13.28 23.78 7.34
C PHE A 198 -14.01 24.69 8.33
N GLY A 199 -14.80 24.12 9.25
CA GLY A 199 -15.61 24.85 10.23
C GLY A 199 -16.96 25.29 9.68
N ALA A 200 -16.99 26.28 8.79
CA ALA A 200 -18.21 26.79 8.19
C ALA A 200 -18.90 25.78 7.26
N PHE A 201 -18.16 24.87 6.70
CA PHE A 201 -18.65 23.78 5.83
C PHE A 201 -17.72 22.57 5.91
N ALA A 202 -18.26 21.42 5.58
CA ALA A 202 -17.56 20.15 5.56
C ALA A 202 -17.99 19.32 4.35
N PHE A 203 -17.10 18.44 3.90
CA PHE A 203 -17.34 17.54 2.78
C PHE A 203 -16.99 16.10 3.18
N ARG A 204 -17.68 15.16 2.54
CA ARG A 204 -17.26 13.76 2.44
C ARG A 204 -16.71 13.53 1.02
N ASN A 205 -15.45 13.14 0.92
CA ASN A 205 -14.82 12.79 -0.34
C ASN A 205 -14.62 11.27 -0.36
N SER A 206 -15.36 10.56 -1.22
CA SER A 206 -15.35 9.11 -1.34
C SER A 206 -14.53 8.71 -2.56
N PHE A 207 -13.45 7.98 -2.36
CA PHE A 207 -12.52 7.56 -3.41
C PHE A 207 -12.79 6.09 -3.77
N LYS A 208 -13.31 5.86 -4.98
CA LYS A 208 -13.42 4.51 -5.52
C LYS A 208 -12.02 3.93 -5.81
N ASP A 209 -11.19 4.73 -6.42
CA ASP A 209 -9.78 4.47 -6.77
C ASP A 209 -9.01 5.79 -6.84
N ALA A 210 -7.79 5.78 -7.38
CA ALA A 210 -6.96 6.98 -7.49
C ALA A 210 -7.49 8.02 -8.49
N HIS A 211 -8.38 7.62 -9.40
CA HIS A 211 -8.86 8.43 -10.52
C HIS A 211 -10.35 8.78 -10.43
N HIS A 212 -11.09 8.21 -9.47
CA HIS A 212 -12.52 8.42 -9.32
C HIS A 212 -12.89 8.79 -7.89
N MET A 213 -13.39 9.97 -7.71
CA MET A 213 -13.87 10.49 -6.43
C MET A 213 -15.26 11.10 -6.58
N THR A 214 -16.11 10.84 -5.60
CA THR A 214 -17.38 11.58 -5.41
C THR A 214 -17.25 12.43 -4.16
N PHE A 215 -17.50 13.73 -4.25
CA PHE A 215 -17.65 14.55 -3.05
C PHE A 215 -19.12 14.85 -2.75
N LEU A 216 -19.41 15.07 -1.47
CA LEU A 216 -20.71 15.47 -0.96
C LEU A 216 -20.53 16.54 0.11
N GLY A 217 -21.12 17.70 -0.09
CA GLY A 217 -21.22 18.75 0.92
C GLY A 217 -22.14 18.33 2.08
N LEU A 218 -21.61 18.36 3.30
CA LEU A 218 -22.31 17.86 4.49
C LEU A 218 -23.10 18.95 5.21
N ASN A 219 -22.64 20.20 5.17
CA ASN A 219 -23.25 21.33 5.89
C ASN A 219 -22.96 22.68 5.21
N GLY A 220 -23.41 23.76 5.84
CA GLY A 220 -23.23 25.13 5.36
C GLY A 220 -23.89 25.39 4.00
N GLY A 221 -23.33 26.32 3.25
CA GLY A 221 -23.82 26.69 1.91
C GLY A 221 -23.62 25.62 0.84
N TYR A 222 -22.85 24.56 1.15
CA TYR A 222 -22.59 23.45 0.24
C TYR A 222 -23.37 22.19 0.57
N LYS A 223 -24.28 22.22 1.57
CA LYS A 223 -25.06 21.04 1.96
C LYS A 223 -25.80 20.45 0.76
N GLY A 224 -25.52 19.17 0.46
CA GLY A 224 -26.12 18.43 -0.64
C GLY A 224 -25.48 18.66 -2.01
N VAL A 225 -24.53 19.59 -2.14
CA VAL A 225 -23.74 19.75 -3.37
C VAL A 225 -22.86 18.52 -3.55
N THR A 226 -22.90 17.91 -4.74
CA THR A 226 -22.13 16.70 -5.08
C THR A 226 -21.67 16.74 -6.52
N ASP A 227 -20.54 16.09 -6.80
CA ASP A 227 -20.05 15.83 -8.16
C ASP A 227 -19.22 14.55 -8.17
N ASN A 228 -19.14 13.91 -9.34
CA ASN A 228 -18.19 12.84 -9.63
C ASN A 228 -17.03 13.46 -10.40
N VAL A 229 -15.86 13.39 -9.82
CA VAL A 229 -14.66 14.05 -10.34
C VAL A 229 -13.51 13.08 -10.54
N LEU A 230 -12.55 13.48 -11.36
CA LEU A 230 -11.34 12.71 -11.67
C LEU A 230 -10.16 13.38 -10.95
N PRO A 231 -9.80 12.93 -9.76
CA PRO A 231 -8.67 13.49 -9.03
C PRO A 231 -7.34 13.03 -9.62
N THR A 232 -6.33 13.85 -9.44
CA THR A 232 -4.93 13.43 -9.53
C THR A 232 -4.35 13.43 -8.11
N VAL A 233 -3.70 12.34 -7.73
CA VAL A 233 -3.09 12.12 -6.42
C VAL A 233 -1.59 12.05 -6.57
N VAL A 234 -0.85 12.91 -5.86
CA VAL A 234 0.62 12.95 -5.89
C VAL A 234 1.14 12.95 -4.46
N GLU A 235 1.95 11.97 -4.10
CA GLU A 235 2.67 11.99 -2.82
C GLU A 235 3.80 13.00 -2.88
N VAL A 236 3.78 14.01 -2.01
CA VAL A 236 4.78 15.09 -1.97
C VAL A 236 5.76 14.93 -0.80
N SER A 237 5.40 14.12 0.18
CA SER A 237 6.24 13.71 1.32
C SER A 237 5.56 12.49 1.97
N PRO A 238 6.25 11.66 2.75
CA PRO A 238 5.63 10.49 3.40
C PRO A 238 4.34 10.84 4.14
N ASN A 239 3.22 10.21 3.73
CA ASN A 239 1.86 10.47 4.21
C ASN A 239 1.34 11.90 3.98
N VAL A 240 1.93 12.66 3.05
CA VAL A 240 1.45 13.98 2.63
C VAL A 240 1.17 13.95 1.13
N PHE A 241 -0.06 14.21 0.75
CA PHE A 241 -0.50 14.12 -0.64
C PHE A 241 -1.05 15.45 -1.14
N MET A 242 -0.66 15.83 -2.36
CA MET A 242 -1.34 16.85 -3.13
C MET A 242 -2.40 16.15 -3.99
N VAL A 243 -3.65 16.58 -3.86
CA VAL A 243 -4.79 16.03 -4.59
C VAL A 243 -5.53 17.17 -5.26
N TYR A 244 -5.70 17.08 -6.59
CA TYR A 244 -6.37 18.16 -7.32
C TYR A 244 -7.36 17.61 -8.35
N TRP A 245 -8.43 18.40 -8.58
CA TRP A 245 -9.51 18.05 -9.49
C TRP A 245 -10.28 19.28 -9.97
N SER A 246 -11.09 19.10 -11.00
CA SER A 246 -12.09 20.08 -11.45
C SER A 246 -13.49 19.57 -11.14
N GLU A 247 -14.42 20.48 -10.87
CA GLU A 247 -15.83 20.23 -10.52
C GLU A 247 -16.77 20.65 -11.66
N PRO A 248 -16.81 19.91 -12.81
CA PRO A 248 -17.47 20.37 -14.02
C PRO A 248 -18.99 20.43 -13.93
N ASN A 249 -19.61 19.63 -13.10
CA ASN A 249 -21.07 19.49 -13.05
C ASN A 249 -21.72 20.22 -11.85
N SER A 250 -20.90 20.71 -10.91
CA SER A 250 -21.37 21.41 -9.70
C SER A 250 -20.89 22.86 -9.65
N THR A 251 -19.80 23.15 -8.95
CA THR A 251 -19.34 24.53 -8.69
C THR A 251 -18.57 25.16 -9.83
N LYS A 252 -18.14 24.40 -10.84
CA LYS A 252 -17.26 24.83 -11.94
C LYS A 252 -15.88 25.31 -11.46
N SER A 253 -15.51 24.95 -10.25
CA SER A 253 -14.24 25.32 -9.61
C SER A 253 -13.12 24.30 -9.92
N ASN A 254 -11.86 24.75 -9.79
CA ASN A 254 -10.71 23.89 -9.71
C ASN A 254 -10.23 23.88 -8.25
N VAL A 255 -9.98 22.71 -7.72
CA VAL A 255 -9.64 22.49 -6.31
C VAL A 255 -8.30 21.79 -6.18
N VAL A 256 -7.47 22.27 -5.26
CA VAL A 256 -6.23 21.61 -4.84
C VAL A 256 -6.28 21.41 -3.34
N HIS A 257 -6.08 20.19 -2.88
CA HIS A 257 -5.85 19.86 -1.47
C HIS A 257 -4.37 19.50 -1.25
N VAL A 258 -3.80 19.94 -0.15
CA VAL A 258 -2.63 19.31 0.46
C VAL A 258 -3.11 18.61 1.73
N GLN A 259 -3.05 17.30 1.73
CA GLN A 259 -3.59 16.43 2.77
C GLN A 259 -2.45 15.80 3.57
N ASN A 260 -2.30 16.17 4.84
CA ASN A 260 -1.27 15.63 5.72
C ASN A 260 -1.90 14.62 6.69
N TYR A 261 -1.72 13.33 6.41
CA TYR A 261 -2.24 12.23 7.22
C TYR A 261 -1.46 12.01 8.53
N ASN A 262 -0.25 12.58 8.67
CA ASN A 262 0.48 12.53 9.94
C ASN A 262 -0.17 13.41 11.01
N THR A 263 -0.87 14.49 10.59
CA THR A 263 -1.46 15.48 11.49
C THR A 263 -2.98 15.58 11.40
N GLY A 264 -3.60 14.94 10.41
CA GLY A 264 -5.03 15.08 10.12
C GLY A 264 -5.40 16.48 9.63
N THR A 265 -4.48 17.17 8.95
CA THR A 265 -4.67 18.54 8.47
C THR A 265 -4.80 18.56 6.95
N VAL A 266 -5.72 19.38 6.45
CA VAL A 266 -5.89 19.64 5.02
C VAL A 266 -5.80 21.15 4.76
N TRP A 267 -5.08 21.52 3.70
CA TRP A 267 -5.13 22.87 3.11
C TRP A 267 -5.81 22.77 1.77
N THR A 268 -6.74 23.65 1.49
CA THR A 268 -7.43 23.72 0.20
C THR A 268 -7.19 25.05 -0.48
N ASN A 269 -6.98 24.99 -1.80
CA ASN A 269 -6.98 26.15 -2.69
C ASN A 269 -8.05 25.93 -3.76
N ILE A 270 -8.96 26.88 -3.91
CA ILE A 270 -10.08 26.78 -4.84
C ILE A 270 -10.05 27.99 -5.77
N ALA A 271 -9.89 27.72 -7.06
CA ALA A 271 -10.06 28.71 -8.12
C ALA A 271 -11.54 28.64 -8.59
N ALA A 272 -12.33 29.65 -8.22
CA ALA A 272 -13.74 29.74 -8.56
C ALA A 272 -13.94 30.35 -9.98
N PRO A 273 -15.06 30.04 -10.65
CA PRO A 273 -15.32 30.53 -12.02
C PRO A 273 -15.51 32.04 -12.13
N ASP A 274 -15.80 32.73 -11.00
CA ASP A 274 -15.90 34.19 -10.92
C ASP A 274 -14.54 34.89 -10.76
N GLY A 275 -13.43 34.13 -10.87
CA GLY A 275 -12.05 34.61 -10.72
C GLY A 275 -11.57 34.74 -9.28
N LYS A 276 -12.40 34.42 -8.29
CA LYS A 276 -11.97 34.41 -6.89
C LYS A 276 -11.11 33.19 -6.60
N PHE A 277 -10.20 33.38 -5.66
CA PHE A 277 -9.30 32.34 -5.18
C PHE A 277 -9.41 32.22 -3.66
N TYR A 278 -9.84 31.06 -3.20
CA TYR A 278 -10.06 30.80 -1.78
C TYR A 278 -8.96 29.90 -1.24
N ASN A 279 -8.44 30.25 -0.06
CA ASN A 279 -7.43 29.47 0.68
C ASN A 279 -7.96 29.19 2.07
N MET A 280 -7.98 27.92 2.46
CA MET A 280 -8.49 27.51 3.77
C MET A 280 -7.67 26.37 4.33
N GLN A 281 -7.63 26.29 5.65
CA GLN A 281 -7.10 25.15 6.38
C GLN A 281 -8.24 24.48 7.16
N GLY A 282 -8.23 23.17 7.16
CA GLY A 282 -9.23 22.37 7.85
C GLY A 282 -8.64 21.13 8.52
N LYS A 283 -9.49 20.36 9.12
CA LYS A 283 -9.19 19.03 9.68
C LYS A 283 -9.73 17.97 8.76
N MET A 284 -9.07 16.81 8.73
CA MET A 284 -9.55 15.66 8.00
C MET A 284 -9.39 14.37 8.80
N SER A 285 -10.25 13.40 8.48
CA SER A 285 -10.17 12.04 9.00
C SER A 285 -10.65 11.05 7.93
N VAL A 286 -10.04 9.88 7.87
CA VAL A 286 -10.58 8.77 7.08
C VAL A 286 -11.83 8.27 7.76
N VAL A 287 -12.88 8.03 6.98
CA VAL A 287 -14.19 7.52 7.42
C VAL A 287 -14.57 6.33 6.56
N GLU A 288 -15.36 5.43 7.11
CA GLU A 288 -15.87 4.25 6.40
C GLU A 288 -16.95 4.63 5.37
#